data_888243000d77c1f718cb1b6b2a77b691
#
_entry.id   888243000d77c1f718cb1b6b2a77b691
#
_cell.length_a   1.000
_cell.length_b   1.000
_cell.length_c   1.000
_cell.angle_alpha   90.00
_cell.angle_beta   90.00
_cell.angle_gamma   90.00
#
_symmetry.space_group_name_H-M   'P 1'
#
loop_
_entity.id
_entity.type
_entity.pdbx_description
1 polymer ?
#
loop_
_entity_poly.entity_id
_entity_poly.type
_entity_poly.pdbx_seq_one_letter_code
_entity_poly.pdbx_strand_id
1 'polypeptide(L)'
;FDLEYAFLQIRSKSVGETVDIKVTCPDDGKTKVSIKLDLSEVGVQMSVDHTNVIELTDDIKMVMSYPTLFSSSASEGESDTETVFKLMQSCISEIHFGDDVYRDVDISKKELDEFFDSLTSDMLAKVQEFFETMPKLRHIIDVKNPKTKKKNEVMLEGLGDFFS
;
A
#
# COMPACT_ATOMS: atom_id res chain seq x y z
N PHE A 1 2.66 -6.49 2.26
CA PHE A 1 4.06 -6.17 2.61
C PHE A 1 4.81 -7.36 3.20
N ASP A 2 4.25 -8.16 4.11
CA ASP A 2 4.95 -9.29 4.73
C ASP A 2 5.38 -10.35 3.71
N LEU A 3 4.48 -10.69 2.78
CA LEU A 3 4.79 -11.64 1.72
C LEU A 3 5.85 -11.10 0.76
N GLU A 4 5.75 -9.83 0.40
CA GLU A 4 6.74 -9.16 -0.45
C GLU A 4 8.11 -9.16 0.20
N TYR A 5 8.16 -8.82 1.49
CA TYR A 5 9.40 -8.86 2.26
C TYR A 5 9.97 -10.28 2.39
N ALA A 6 9.12 -11.27 2.70
CA ALA A 6 9.55 -12.66 2.75
C ALA A 6 10.11 -13.14 1.40
N PHE A 7 9.44 -12.81 0.29
CA PHE A 7 9.91 -13.13 -1.05
C PHE A 7 11.28 -12.49 -1.34
N LEU A 8 11.43 -11.20 -1.01
CA LEU A 8 12.69 -10.48 -1.18
C LEU A 8 13.83 -11.12 -0.37
N GLN A 9 13.57 -11.52 0.87
CA GLN A 9 14.56 -12.20 1.71
C GLN A 9 14.94 -13.58 1.15
N ILE A 10 13.98 -14.38 0.69
CA ILE A 10 14.25 -15.68 0.05
C ILE A 10 15.08 -15.48 -1.22
N ARG A 11 14.72 -14.49 -2.04
CA ARG A 11 15.43 -14.14 -3.27
C ARG A 11 16.89 -13.72 -2.99
N SER A 12 17.08 -12.84 -2.00
CA SER A 12 18.40 -12.37 -1.56
C SER A 12 19.30 -13.55 -1.14
N LYS A 13 18.77 -14.49 -0.36
CA LYS A 13 19.52 -15.65 0.13
C LYS A 13 19.78 -16.74 -0.94
N SER A 14 18.89 -16.88 -1.93
CA SER A 14 18.98 -17.97 -2.92
C SER A 14 19.75 -17.60 -4.18
N VAL A 15 19.68 -16.35 -4.64
CA VAL A 15 20.27 -15.92 -5.93
C VAL A 15 21.35 -14.85 -5.75
N GLY A 16 21.35 -14.15 -4.63
CA GLY A 16 22.30 -13.10 -4.28
C GLY A 16 21.65 -11.85 -3.71
N GLU A 17 22.43 -11.13 -2.93
CA GLU A 17 21.98 -9.96 -2.18
C GLU A 17 21.81 -8.72 -3.05
N THR A 18 22.34 -8.71 -4.28
CA THR A 18 22.26 -7.54 -5.16
C THR A 18 21.43 -7.80 -6.42
N VAL A 19 20.75 -6.78 -6.89
CA VAL A 19 19.97 -6.77 -8.13
C VAL A 19 20.28 -5.51 -8.94
N ASP A 20 20.37 -5.65 -10.28
CA ASP A 20 20.48 -4.51 -11.19
C ASP A 20 19.09 -4.07 -11.62
N ILE A 21 18.71 -2.84 -11.27
CA ILE A 21 17.41 -2.24 -11.61
C ILE A 21 17.62 -1.04 -12.54
N LYS A 22 16.59 -0.70 -13.32
CA LYS A 22 16.57 0.50 -14.16
C LYS A 22 15.52 1.47 -13.66
N VAL A 23 15.96 2.62 -13.19
CA VAL A 23 15.08 3.68 -12.70
C VAL A 23 15.06 4.87 -13.66
N THR A 24 13.90 5.49 -13.80
CA THR A 24 13.74 6.72 -14.56
C THR A 24 14.01 7.91 -13.68
N CYS A 25 14.88 8.82 -14.10
CA CYS A 25 15.18 10.04 -13.35
C CYS A 25 13.95 10.98 -13.33
N PRO A 26 13.46 11.39 -12.15
CA PRO A 26 12.28 12.23 -12.02
C PRO A 26 12.45 13.63 -12.61
N ASP A 27 13.67 14.16 -12.64
CA ASP A 27 13.97 15.52 -13.09
C ASP A 27 13.73 15.76 -14.59
N ASP A 28 13.81 14.73 -15.43
CA ASP A 28 13.50 14.84 -16.86
C ASP A 28 12.45 13.83 -17.35
N GLY A 29 12.07 12.87 -16.50
CA GLY A 29 11.06 11.85 -16.79
C GLY A 29 11.40 10.90 -17.96
N LYS A 30 12.65 10.90 -18.43
CA LYS A 30 13.05 10.18 -19.65
C LYS A 30 14.35 9.41 -19.52
N THR A 31 15.31 9.94 -18.77
CA THR A 31 16.63 9.30 -18.63
C THR A 31 16.54 8.13 -17.67
N LYS A 32 16.89 6.94 -18.17
CA LYS A 32 16.97 5.72 -17.35
C LYS A 32 18.42 5.51 -16.90
N VAL A 33 18.58 5.15 -15.63
CA VAL A 33 19.87 4.84 -15.00
C VAL A 33 19.82 3.44 -14.43
N SER A 34 20.83 2.62 -14.72
CA SER A 34 20.99 1.32 -14.09
C SER A 34 21.69 1.49 -12.74
N ILE A 35 21.13 0.90 -11.71
CA ILE A 35 21.65 0.94 -10.35
C ILE A 35 21.74 -0.47 -9.80
N LYS A 36 22.81 -0.73 -9.07
CA LYS A 36 22.97 -1.95 -8.32
C LYS A 36 22.42 -1.73 -6.91
N LEU A 37 21.32 -2.39 -6.59
CA LEU A 37 20.63 -2.30 -5.32
C LEU A 37 21.00 -3.49 -4.44
N ASP A 38 21.33 -3.21 -3.17
CA ASP A 38 21.51 -4.24 -2.16
C ASP A 38 20.15 -4.55 -1.50
N LEU A 39 19.64 -5.74 -1.71
CA LEU A 39 18.33 -6.17 -1.19
C LEU A 39 18.32 -6.31 0.34
N SER A 40 19.49 -6.40 0.99
CA SER A 40 19.60 -6.45 2.45
C SER A 40 19.25 -5.11 3.12
N GLU A 41 19.35 -4.01 2.37
CA GLU A 41 19.01 -2.67 2.84
C GLU A 41 17.51 -2.33 2.67
N VAL A 42 16.79 -3.16 1.92
CA VAL A 42 15.35 -2.97 1.68
C VAL A 42 14.54 -3.49 2.86
N GLY A 43 13.64 -2.69 3.38
CA GLY A 43 12.83 -3.04 4.55
C GLY A 43 11.39 -2.57 4.45
N VAL A 44 10.58 -3.10 5.34
CA VAL A 44 9.20 -2.62 5.54
C VAL A 44 9.27 -1.31 6.34
N GLN A 45 8.69 -0.27 5.79
CA GLN A 45 8.57 1.03 6.44
C GLN A 45 7.10 1.28 6.79
N MET A 46 6.86 1.83 7.95
CA MET A 46 5.53 2.21 8.46
C MET A 46 5.62 3.62 9.05
N SER A 47 4.57 4.42 8.84
CA SER A 47 4.45 5.71 9.52
C SER A 47 4.36 5.51 11.04
N VAL A 48 4.99 6.40 11.80
CA VAL A 48 4.91 6.36 13.29
C VAL A 48 3.50 6.64 13.80
N ASP A 49 2.70 7.36 13.02
CA ASP A 49 1.32 7.74 13.36
C ASP A 49 0.30 6.74 12.79
N HIS A 50 0.75 5.62 12.21
CA HIS A 50 -0.16 4.63 11.64
C HIS A 50 -0.99 3.94 12.73
N THR A 51 -2.29 3.87 12.50
CA THR A 51 -3.23 3.12 13.32
C THR A 51 -4.20 2.34 12.44
N ASN A 52 -4.59 1.16 12.89
CA ASN A 52 -5.62 0.36 12.24
C ASN A 52 -7.04 0.68 12.75
N VAL A 53 -7.16 1.56 13.74
CA VAL A 53 -8.45 2.03 14.24
C VAL A 53 -8.71 3.43 13.70
N ILE A 54 -9.75 3.56 12.89
CA ILE A 54 -10.13 4.82 12.25
C ILE A 54 -11.37 5.37 12.98
N GLU A 55 -11.23 6.53 13.61
CA GLU A 55 -12.35 7.23 14.23
C GLU A 55 -13.07 8.06 13.15
N LEU A 56 -14.15 7.52 12.60
CA LEU A 56 -14.96 8.20 11.58
C LEU A 56 -15.73 9.38 12.19
N THR A 57 -16.42 9.11 13.30
CA THR A 57 -17.12 10.13 14.13
C THR A 57 -16.88 9.80 15.62
N ASP A 58 -17.47 10.59 16.52
CA ASP A 58 -17.41 10.32 17.96
C ASP A 58 -18.05 8.97 18.33
N ASP A 59 -19.06 8.53 17.57
CA ASP A 59 -19.82 7.31 17.81
C ASP A 59 -19.42 6.14 16.88
N ILE A 60 -18.70 6.42 15.78
CA ILE A 60 -18.38 5.39 14.77
C ILE A 60 -16.87 5.22 14.66
N LYS A 61 -16.41 4.01 14.94
CA LYS A 61 -15.02 3.60 14.73
C LYS A 61 -14.98 2.40 13.78
N MET A 62 -13.97 2.36 12.94
CA MET A 62 -13.73 1.26 12.02
C MET A 62 -12.36 0.68 12.28
N VAL A 63 -12.29 -0.64 12.45
CA VAL A 63 -11.02 -1.37 12.59
C VAL A 63 -10.67 -1.99 11.26
N MET A 64 -9.49 -1.66 10.75
CA MET A 64 -9.00 -2.13 9.48
C MET A 64 -8.01 -3.27 9.62
N SER A 65 -8.02 -4.18 8.68
CA SER A 65 -6.97 -5.17 8.43
C SER A 65 -6.17 -4.79 7.18
N TYR A 66 -4.97 -5.35 7.05
CA TYR A 66 -4.16 -5.06 5.87
C TYR A 66 -4.62 -5.87 4.65
N PRO A 67 -4.47 -5.29 3.43
CA PRO A 67 -4.79 -6.01 2.20
C PRO A 67 -4.04 -7.33 2.10
N THR A 68 -4.74 -8.38 1.68
CA THR A 68 -4.16 -9.67 1.37
C THR A 68 -3.99 -9.82 -0.14
N LEU A 69 -3.25 -10.83 -0.59
CA LEU A 69 -3.14 -11.14 -2.03
C LEU A 69 -4.50 -11.39 -2.69
N PHE A 70 -5.43 -11.96 -1.94
CA PHE A 70 -6.76 -12.31 -2.46
C PHE A 70 -7.68 -11.09 -2.56
N SER A 71 -7.48 -10.08 -1.68
CA SER A 71 -8.27 -8.84 -1.71
C SER A 71 -7.89 -7.92 -2.87
N SER A 72 -6.70 -8.09 -3.45
CA SER A 72 -6.17 -7.26 -4.55
C SER A 72 -6.56 -7.75 -5.95
N SER A 73 -7.37 -8.82 -6.07
CA SER A 73 -7.77 -9.39 -7.36
C SER A 73 -8.86 -8.52 -7.99
N ALA A 74 -8.49 -7.65 -8.94
CA ALA A 74 -9.46 -6.98 -9.81
C ALA A 74 -10.18 -8.01 -10.68
N SER A 75 -11.51 -7.93 -10.77
CA SER A 75 -12.28 -8.73 -11.71
C SER A 75 -12.23 -8.09 -13.11
N GLU A 76 -12.19 -8.91 -14.16
CA GLU A 76 -12.22 -8.39 -15.54
C GLU A 76 -13.47 -7.53 -15.77
N GLY A 77 -13.28 -6.29 -16.20
CA GLY A 77 -14.37 -5.36 -16.54
C GLY A 77 -14.79 -4.40 -15.42
N GLU A 78 -14.16 -4.44 -14.25
CA GLU A 78 -14.41 -3.46 -13.19
C GLU A 78 -13.67 -2.14 -13.47
N SER A 79 -14.29 -1.02 -13.08
CA SER A 79 -13.60 0.27 -13.11
C SER A 79 -12.56 0.35 -11.97
N ASP A 80 -11.53 1.18 -12.16
CA ASP A 80 -10.50 1.42 -11.13
C ASP A 80 -11.12 1.86 -9.80
N THR A 81 -12.19 2.67 -9.86
CA THR A 81 -12.91 3.14 -8.66
C THR A 81 -13.60 1.99 -7.93
N GLU A 82 -14.30 1.10 -8.64
CA GLU A 82 -14.97 -0.06 -8.04
C GLU A 82 -13.97 -1.02 -7.40
N THR A 83 -12.83 -1.23 -8.06
CA THR A 83 -11.74 -2.06 -7.53
C THR A 83 -11.18 -1.48 -6.22
N VAL A 84 -10.97 -0.16 -6.15
CA VAL A 84 -10.49 0.52 -4.94
C VAL A 84 -11.52 0.41 -3.81
N PHE A 85 -12.82 0.62 -4.09
CA PHE A 85 -13.88 0.48 -3.08
C PHE A 85 -13.95 -0.95 -2.53
N LYS A 86 -13.90 -1.96 -3.39
CA LYS A 86 -13.89 -3.37 -2.98
C LYS A 86 -12.67 -3.71 -2.13
N LEU A 87 -11.50 -3.17 -2.50
CA LEU A 87 -10.30 -3.33 -1.69
C LEU A 87 -10.48 -2.72 -0.30
N MET A 88 -11.00 -1.50 -0.21
CA MET A 88 -11.28 -0.86 1.07
C MET A 88 -12.24 -1.70 1.92
N GLN A 89 -13.35 -2.16 1.35
CA GLN A 89 -14.34 -3.01 2.00
C GLN A 89 -13.73 -4.33 2.51
N SER A 90 -12.88 -4.97 1.71
CA SER A 90 -12.23 -6.23 2.09
C SER A 90 -11.22 -6.11 3.22
N CYS A 91 -10.81 -4.89 3.54
CA CYS A 91 -9.89 -4.59 4.65
C CYS A 91 -10.61 -4.21 5.96
N ILE A 92 -11.94 -4.13 5.97
CA ILE A 92 -12.68 -3.89 7.22
C ILE A 92 -12.70 -5.18 8.04
N SER A 93 -12.32 -5.08 9.30
CA SER A 93 -12.39 -6.17 10.28
C SER A 93 -13.59 -6.00 11.20
N GLU A 94 -13.79 -4.79 11.71
CA GLU A 94 -14.90 -4.48 12.62
C GLU A 94 -15.41 -3.06 12.38
N ILE A 95 -16.72 -2.84 12.59
CA ILE A 95 -17.34 -1.53 12.69
C ILE A 95 -17.96 -1.41 14.07
N HIS A 96 -17.58 -0.39 14.81
CA HIS A 96 -18.11 -0.07 16.13
C HIS A 96 -19.08 1.09 16.01
N PHE A 97 -20.28 0.94 16.52
CA PHE A 97 -21.30 1.98 16.59
C PHE A 97 -21.75 2.13 18.03
N GLY A 98 -21.24 3.14 18.74
CA GLY A 98 -21.38 3.25 20.18
C GLY A 98 -20.81 2.03 20.90
N ASP A 99 -21.65 1.30 21.62
CA ASP A 99 -21.29 0.06 22.35
C ASP A 99 -21.43 -1.22 21.49
N ASP A 100 -22.04 -1.12 20.32
CA ASP A 100 -22.26 -2.26 19.42
C ASP A 100 -21.05 -2.48 18.51
N VAL A 101 -20.68 -3.77 18.31
CA VAL A 101 -19.55 -4.19 17.47
C VAL A 101 -20.05 -5.15 16.39
N TYR A 102 -19.85 -4.77 15.15
CA TYR A 102 -20.18 -5.55 13.96
C TYR A 102 -18.90 -6.04 13.33
N ARG A 103 -18.73 -7.35 13.19
CA ARG A 103 -17.57 -7.97 12.54
C ARG A 103 -17.85 -8.21 11.07
N ASP A 104 -16.79 -8.26 10.26
CA ASP A 104 -16.87 -8.52 8.82
C ASP A 104 -17.73 -9.74 8.47
N VAL A 105 -17.62 -10.83 9.25
CA VAL A 105 -18.37 -12.08 9.07
C VAL A 105 -19.87 -11.94 9.36
N ASP A 106 -20.27 -10.93 10.11
CA ASP A 106 -21.65 -10.68 10.54
C ASP A 106 -22.36 -9.66 9.63
N ILE A 107 -21.60 -8.91 8.81
CA ILE A 107 -22.11 -7.85 7.95
C ILE A 107 -22.33 -8.40 6.54
N SER A 108 -23.54 -8.29 6.03
CA SER A 108 -23.81 -8.64 4.63
C SER A 108 -23.16 -7.64 3.67
N LYS A 109 -22.83 -8.10 2.45
CA LYS A 109 -22.29 -7.22 1.41
C LYS A 109 -23.16 -5.99 1.16
N LYS A 110 -24.48 -6.15 1.18
CA LYS A 110 -25.44 -5.06 0.97
C LYS A 110 -25.35 -4.00 2.07
N GLU A 111 -25.27 -4.42 3.33
CA GLU A 111 -25.13 -3.52 4.47
C GLU A 111 -23.79 -2.77 4.41
N LEU A 112 -22.72 -3.45 3.97
CA LEU A 112 -21.41 -2.84 3.79
C LEU A 112 -21.42 -1.82 2.66
N ASP A 113 -22.08 -2.12 1.52
CA ASP A 113 -22.26 -1.17 0.41
C ASP A 113 -23.05 0.07 0.88
N GLU A 114 -24.18 -0.12 1.58
CA GLU A 114 -24.98 0.96 2.14
C GLU A 114 -24.20 1.82 3.16
N PHE A 115 -23.35 1.17 3.98
CA PHE A 115 -22.47 1.89 4.91
C PHE A 115 -21.48 2.76 4.15
N PHE A 116 -20.79 2.23 3.13
CA PHE A 116 -19.86 3.00 2.31
C PHE A 116 -20.51 4.16 1.57
N ASP A 117 -21.72 3.98 1.05
CA ASP A 117 -22.50 5.02 0.38
C ASP A 117 -22.88 6.15 1.35
N SER A 118 -22.93 5.87 2.66
CA SER A 118 -23.22 6.86 3.70
C SER A 118 -22.01 7.68 4.15
N LEU A 119 -20.78 7.25 3.78
CA LEU A 119 -19.54 7.92 4.21
C LEU A 119 -19.41 9.30 3.55
N THR A 120 -19.09 10.29 4.36
CA THR A 120 -18.74 11.62 3.85
C THR A 120 -17.33 11.63 3.24
N SER A 121 -17.00 12.68 2.47
CA SER A 121 -15.67 12.85 1.91
C SER A 121 -14.57 12.88 2.98
N ASP A 122 -14.84 13.48 4.15
CA ASP A 122 -13.89 13.55 5.25
C ASP A 122 -13.64 12.15 5.88
N MET A 123 -14.69 11.35 6.00
CA MET A 123 -14.56 9.97 6.48
C MET A 123 -13.77 9.10 5.49
N LEU A 124 -14.04 9.25 4.19
CA LEU A 124 -13.29 8.55 3.14
C LEU A 124 -11.81 8.96 3.14
N ALA A 125 -11.51 10.24 3.39
CA ALA A 125 -10.13 10.70 3.51
C ALA A 125 -9.38 10.01 4.67
N LYS A 126 -10.05 9.79 5.81
CA LYS A 126 -9.48 9.04 6.94
C LYS A 126 -9.20 7.56 6.57
N VAL A 127 -10.09 6.94 5.79
CA VAL A 127 -9.87 5.58 5.28
C VAL A 127 -8.70 5.53 4.32
N GLN A 128 -8.56 6.52 3.44
CA GLN A 128 -7.41 6.62 2.52
C GLN A 128 -6.09 6.80 3.28
N GLU A 129 -6.07 7.60 4.35
CA GLU A 129 -4.89 7.79 5.20
C GLU A 129 -4.36 6.48 5.79
N PHE A 130 -5.25 5.54 6.15
CA PHE A 130 -4.83 4.20 6.57
C PHE A 130 -3.98 3.51 5.49
N PHE A 131 -4.42 3.53 4.22
CA PHE A 131 -3.68 2.90 3.12
C PHE A 131 -2.39 3.65 2.75
N GLU A 132 -2.34 4.96 2.97
CA GLU A 132 -1.13 5.75 2.73
C GLU A 132 -0.06 5.48 3.79
N THR A 133 -0.47 5.33 5.04
CA THR A 133 0.40 5.19 6.21
C THR A 133 0.73 3.75 6.58
N MET A 134 -0.02 2.76 6.06
CA MET A 134 0.19 1.34 6.36
C MET A 134 1.61 0.87 6.03
N PRO A 135 2.09 -0.22 6.66
CA PRO A 135 3.38 -0.79 6.34
C PRO A 135 3.53 -1.10 4.85
N LYS A 136 4.64 -0.69 4.24
CA LYS A 136 4.96 -0.94 2.83
C LYS A 136 6.43 -1.29 2.66
N LEU A 137 6.71 -2.19 1.71
CA LEU A 137 8.07 -2.47 1.30
C LEU A 137 8.58 -1.27 0.49
N ARG A 138 9.50 -0.50 1.08
CA ARG A 138 10.03 0.72 0.48
C ARG A 138 11.53 0.84 0.66
N HIS A 139 12.17 1.43 -0.33
CA HIS A 139 13.57 1.85 -0.24
C HIS A 139 13.80 3.12 -1.06
N ILE A 140 14.53 4.07 -0.48
CA ILE A 140 14.86 5.33 -1.15
C ILE A 140 16.29 5.23 -1.66
N ILE A 141 16.49 5.56 -2.93
CA ILE A 141 17.79 5.54 -3.59
C ILE A 141 18.16 6.91 -4.16
N ASP A 142 19.42 7.24 -4.03
CA ASP A 142 19.98 8.44 -4.66
C ASP A 142 20.48 8.15 -6.08
N VAL A 143 19.95 8.86 -7.05
CA VAL A 143 20.28 8.69 -8.48
C VAL A 143 20.79 10.00 -9.06
N LYS A 144 21.96 9.96 -9.70
CA LYS A 144 22.44 11.10 -10.46
C LYS A 144 22.09 10.94 -11.94
N ASN A 145 21.30 11.88 -12.48
CA ASN A 145 20.99 11.90 -13.89
C ASN A 145 22.27 12.21 -14.72
N PRO A 146 22.71 11.34 -15.61
CA PRO A 146 23.92 11.54 -16.42
C PRO A 146 23.83 12.71 -17.39
N LYS A 147 22.61 13.09 -17.82
CA LYS A 147 22.38 14.19 -18.76
C LYS A 147 22.28 15.54 -18.06
N THR A 148 21.42 15.67 -17.06
CA THR A 148 21.17 16.93 -16.38
C THR A 148 22.17 17.20 -15.24
N LYS A 149 22.91 16.17 -14.79
CA LYS A 149 23.85 16.20 -13.66
C LYS A 149 23.18 16.41 -12.29
N LYS A 150 21.84 16.47 -12.24
CA LYS A 150 21.08 16.62 -11.01
C LYS A 150 21.08 15.31 -10.20
N LYS A 151 21.07 15.45 -8.87
CA LYS A 151 20.76 14.35 -7.96
C LYS A 151 19.24 14.26 -7.79
N ASN A 152 18.73 13.05 -7.80
CA ASN A 152 17.33 12.74 -7.61
C ASN A 152 17.21 11.67 -6.52
N GLU A 153 16.22 11.80 -5.67
CA GLU A 153 15.78 10.71 -4.81
C GLU A 153 14.66 9.95 -5.54
N VAL A 154 14.79 8.63 -5.63
CA VAL A 154 13.77 7.76 -6.22
C VAL A 154 13.30 6.80 -5.15
N MET A 155 12.00 6.81 -4.87
CA MET A 155 11.37 5.85 -3.98
C MET A 155 10.96 4.61 -4.78
N LEU A 156 11.43 3.46 -4.32
CA LEU A 156 11.04 2.15 -4.82
C LEU A 156 9.99 1.57 -3.87
N GLU A 157 8.87 1.09 -4.39
CA GLU A 157 7.77 0.56 -3.59
C GLU A 157 7.22 -0.74 -4.18
N GLY A 158 7.11 -1.76 -3.35
CA GLY A 158 6.62 -3.08 -3.77
C GLY A 158 7.59 -3.86 -4.65
N LEU A 159 7.31 -5.15 -4.86
CA LEU A 159 8.21 -6.06 -5.60
C LEU A 159 8.45 -5.62 -7.05
N GLY A 160 7.48 -4.97 -7.69
CA GLY A 160 7.59 -4.54 -9.09
C GLY A 160 8.79 -3.64 -9.35
N ASP A 161 9.06 -2.69 -8.44
CA ASP A 161 10.15 -1.74 -8.59
C ASP A 161 11.52 -2.36 -8.34
N PHE A 162 11.60 -3.42 -7.52
CA PHE A 162 12.84 -4.11 -7.19
C PHE A 162 13.28 -5.14 -8.24
N PHE A 163 12.41 -5.48 -9.20
CA PHE A 163 12.67 -6.50 -10.23
C PHE A 163 12.34 -6.04 -11.66
N SER A 164 12.19 -4.74 -11.90
CA SER A 164 11.87 -4.14 -13.21
C SER A 164 13.10 -3.78 -14.05
#